data_922df1b9860b0b56ac8a5cce3585337b
#
_entry.id   922df1b9860b0b56ac8a5cce3585337b
#
_cell.length_a   1.000
_cell.length_b   1.000
_cell.length_c   1.000
_cell.angle_alpha   90.00
_cell.angle_beta   90.00
_cell.angle_gamma   90.00
#
_symmetry.space_group_name_H-M   'P 1'
#
loop_
_entity.id
_entity.type
_entity.pdbx_description
1 polymer ?
#
loop_
_entity_poly.entity_id
_entity_poly.type
_entity_poly.pdbx_seq_one_letter_code
_entity_poly.pdbx_strand_id
1 'polypeptide(L)'
;MLRTTCYCLLLAFFSMGTAAAQRSKDDSQETKLLVMEHLWNEAQVNRDSRALDGLIGSAFVNTEWDGEVSDKSKFLADIKDPQFKPASMNVQGMKVTFYRTTAVVIGEYRTKGSYQGKTYDHVGRFTDTWVFQSDKWVCVASHSSLLKK
;
A
#
# COMPACT_ATOMS: atom_id res chain seq x y z
N MET A 1 -50.42 28.36 14.25
CA MET A 1 -48.98 28.22 14.62
C MET A 1 -48.60 26.77 14.79
N LEU A 2 -48.66 25.94 13.73
CA LEU A 2 -48.34 24.50 13.85
C LEU A 2 -47.86 23.89 12.51
N ARG A 3 -46.87 24.51 11.88
CA ARG A 3 -46.31 23.99 10.61
C ARG A 3 -44.80 24.05 10.46
N THR A 4 -44.05 24.49 11.48
CA THR A 4 -42.59 24.74 11.36
C THR A 4 -41.75 23.66 12.01
N THR A 5 -42.32 22.71 12.77
CA THR A 5 -41.54 21.73 13.56
C THR A 5 -41.25 20.41 12.82
N CYS A 6 -41.91 20.15 11.69
CA CYS A 6 -41.76 18.86 10.98
C CYS A 6 -40.57 18.81 10.00
N TYR A 7 -40.06 19.95 9.54
CA TYR A 7 -38.95 19.99 8.56
C TYR A 7 -37.56 19.75 9.15
N CYS A 8 -37.32 20.08 10.42
CA CYS A 8 -36.01 19.90 11.05
C CYS A 8 -35.68 18.44 11.38
N LEU A 9 -36.67 17.59 11.62
CA LEU A 9 -36.47 16.16 11.93
C LEU A 9 -36.13 15.34 10.69
N LEU A 10 -36.62 15.72 9.51
CA LEU A 10 -36.29 15.01 8.25
C LEU A 10 -34.86 15.26 7.75
N LEU A 11 -34.30 16.44 8.02
CA LEU A 11 -32.91 16.75 7.64
C LEU A 11 -31.86 16.04 8.51
N ALA A 12 -32.18 15.77 9.79
CA ALA A 12 -31.25 15.04 10.67
C ALA A 12 -31.12 13.56 10.33
N PHE A 13 -32.17 12.93 9.80
CA PHE A 13 -32.11 11.52 9.37
C PHE A 13 -31.32 11.32 8.08
N PHE A 14 -31.26 12.31 7.19
CA PHE A 14 -30.53 12.19 5.92
C PHE A 14 -29.01 12.29 6.10
N SER A 15 -28.53 13.00 7.12
CA SER A 15 -27.07 13.15 7.39
C SER A 15 -26.45 11.90 8.05
N MET A 16 -27.20 11.11 8.79
CA MET A 16 -26.67 9.88 9.42
C MET A 16 -26.46 8.75 8.41
N GLY A 17 -27.27 8.64 7.36
CA GLY A 17 -27.14 7.62 6.33
C GLY A 17 -25.88 7.76 5.46
N THR A 18 -25.49 8.99 5.16
CA THR A 18 -24.31 9.27 4.31
C THR A 18 -23.00 8.99 5.02
N ALA A 19 -22.89 9.29 6.33
CA ALA A 19 -21.69 9.02 7.11
C ALA A 19 -21.45 7.52 7.32
N ALA A 20 -22.49 6.73 7.56
CA ALA A 20 -22.40 5.28 7.71
C ALA A 20 -21.99 4.59 6.39
N ALA A 21 -22.56 5.01 5.26
CA ALA A 21 -22.24 4.49 3.94
C ALA A 21 -20.79 4.82 3.53
N GLN A 22 -20.31 6.04 3.84
CA GLN A 22 -18.93 6.43 3.58
C GLN A 22 -17.95 5.60 4.40
N ARG A 23 -18.20 5.42 5.69
CA ARG A 23 -17.36 4.62 6.59
C ARG A 23 -17.26 3.17 6.12
N SER A 24 -18.38 2.55 5.76
CA SER A 24 -18.41 1.18 5.22
C SER A 24 -17.61 1.04 3.91
N LYS A 25 -17.64 2.07 3.06
CA LYS A 25 -16.84 2.10 1.83
C LYS A 25 -15.36 2.22 2.13
N ASP A 26 -14.98 3.07 3.07
CA ASP A 26 -13.59 3.28 3.46
C ASP A 26 -13.01 2.00 4.10
N ASP A 27 -13.76 1.33 4.99
CA ASP A 27 -13.37 0.04 5.60
C ASP A 27 -13.13 -1.06 4.52
N SER A 28 -13.96 -1.10 3.48
CA SER A 28 -13.80 -2.02 2.35
C SER A 28 -12.55 -1.70 1.51
N GLN A 29 -12.27 -0.42 1.27
CA GLN A 29 -11.07 0.00 0.53
C GLN A 29 -9.79 -0.21 1.34
N GLU A 30 -9.84 0.00 2.66
CA GLU A 30 -8.74 -0.31 3.57
C GLU A 30 -8.38 -1.79 3.50
N THR A 31 -9.34 -2.68 3.68
CA THR A 31 -9.13 -4.13 3.56
C THR A 31 -8.50 -4.50 2.23
N LYS A 32 -8.97 -3.89 1.13
CA LYS A 32 -8.41 -4.14 -0.20
C LYS A 32 -6.95 -3.73 -0.31
N LEU A 33 -6.58 -2.56 0.21
CA LEU A 33 -5.19 -2.08 0.20
C LEU A 33 -4.28 -2.99 1.05
N LEU A 34 -4.74 -3.39 2.24
CA LEU A 34 -3.98 -4.32 3.09
C LEU A 34 -3.73 -5.67 2.39
N VAL A 35 -4.71 -6.19 1.66
CA VAL A 35 -4.53 -7.39 0.83
C VAL A 35 -3.52 -7.14 -0.29
N MET A 36 -3.55 -5.98 -0.93
CA MET A 36 -2.60 -5.64 -2.01
C MET A 36 -1.15 -5.54 -1.49
N GLU A 37 -0.94 -5.03 -0.27
CA GLU A 37 0.36 -5.04 0.40
C GLU A 37 0.87 -6.46 0.66
N HIS A 38 0.01 -7.38 1.09
CA HIS A 38 0.38 -8.79 1.24
C HIS A 38 0.73 -9.43 -0.11
N LEU A 39 -0.05 -9.19 -1.16
CA LEU A 39 0.23 -9.67 -2.51
C LEU A 39 1.55 -9.10 -3.06
N TRP A 40 1.88 -7.86 -2.74
CA TRP A 40 3.17 -7.24 -3.07
C TRP A 40 4.34 -8.03 -2.45
N ASN A 41 4.25 -8.30 -1.16
CA ASN A 41 5.31 -9.03 -0.45
C ASN A 41 5.45 -10.47 -0.96
N GLU A 42 4.33 -11.15 -1.21
CA GLU A 42 4.30 -12.49 -1.79
C GLU A 42 4.94 -12.51 -3.18
N ALA A 43 4.59 -11.54 -4.03
CA ALA A 43 5.15 -11.42 -5.36
C ALA A 43 6.67 -11.16 -5.35
N GLN A 44 7.18 -10.38 -4.38
CA GLN A 44 8.62 -10.18 -4.21
C GLN A 44 9.32 -11.48 -3.80
N VAL A 45 8.80 -12.21 -2.81
CA VAL A 45 9.38 -13.49 -2.34
C VAL A 45 9.39 -14.51 -3.47
N ASN A 46 8.33 -14.58 -4.26
CA ASN A 46 8.21 -15.48 -5.41
C ASN A 46 8.94 -14.97 -6.67
N ARG A 47 9.50 -13.74 -6.61
CA ARG A 47 10.13 -13.07 -7.74
C ARG A 47 9.18 -12.93 -8.94
N ASP A 48 7.89 -12.79 -8.66
CA ASP A 48 6.84 -12.63 -9.67
C ASP A 48 6.71 -11.16 -10.08
N SER A 49 7.59 -10.75 -10.97
CA SER A 49 7.56 -9.39 -11.50
C SER A 49 6.29 -9.06 -12.30
N ARG A 50 5.54 -10.06 -12.80
CA ARG A 50 4.28 -9.83 -13.51
C ARG A 50 3.19 -9.45 -12.52
N ALA A 51 3.11 -10.14 -11.37
CA ALA A 51 2.20 -9.77 -10.31
C ALA A 51 2.49 -8.34 -9.81
N LEU A 52 3.76 -8.01 -9.56
CA LEU A 52 4.18 -6.66 -9.18
C LEU A 52 3.85 -5.61 -10.24
N ASP A 53 4.05 -5.90 -11.53
CA ASP A 53 3.69 -4.99 -12.64
C ASP A 53 2.22 -4.59 -12.61
N GLY A 54 1.34 -5.51 -12.20
CA GLY A 54 -0.10 -5.26 -12.03
C GLY A 54 -0.45 -4.34 -10.86
N LEU A 55 0.39 -4.30 -9.83
CA LEU A 55 0.18 -3.52 -8.61
C LEU A 55 0.73 -2.09 -8.70
N ILE A 56 1.75 -1.85 -9.54
CA ILE A 56 2.45 -0.56 -9.62
C ILE A 56 2.03 0.25 -10.84
N GLY A 57 1.95 1.56 -10.67
CA GLY A 57 1.60 2.52 -11.72
C GLY A 57 2.72 2.69 -12.75
N SER A 58 2.42 3.32 -13.89
CA SER A 58 3.41 3.54 -14.96
C SER A 58 4.54 4.50 -14.56
N ALA A 59 4.24 5.47 -13.70
CA ALA A 59 5.20 6.46 -13.19
C ALA A 59 5.66 6.11 -11.75
N PHE A 60 5.73 4.83 -11.42
CA PHE A 60 6.15 4.37 -10.11
C PHE A 60 7.58 4.78 -9.79
N VAL A 61 7.80 5.21 -8.54
CA VAL A 61 9.11 5.52 -7.98
C VAL A 61 9.32 4.72 -6.71
N ASN A 62 10.43 4.04 -6.61
CA ASN A 62 10.86 3.34 -5.39
C ASN A 62 12.10 4.00 -4.81
N THR A 63 12.14 4.17 -3.49
CA THR A 63 13.34 4.55 -2.74
C THR A 63 13.65 3.46 -1.74
N GLU A 64 14.77 2.79 -1.94
CA GLU A 64 15.23 1.71 -1.08
C GLU A 64 15.79 2.22 0.25
N TRP A 65 15.94 1.31 1.20
CA TRP A 65 16.44 1.57 2.55
C TRP A 65 17.84 2.20 2.61
N ASP A 66 18.65 2.07 1.57
CA ASP A 66 19.99 2.65 1.42
C ASP A 66 20.01 3.97 0.63
N GLY A 67 18.81 4.40 0.16
CA GLY A 67 18.61 5.63 -0.60
C GLY A 67 18.68 5.45 -2.11
N GLU A 68 18.89 4.23 -2.63
CA GLU A 68 18.81 3.99 -4.08
C GLU A 68 17.39 4.28 -4.58
N VAL A 69 17.30 5.01 -5.70
CA VAL A 69 16.03 5.35 -6.34
C VAL A 69 15.90 4.59 -7.64
N SER A 70 14.76 3.95 -7.85
CA SER A 70 14.44 3.23 -9.07
C SER A 70 13.07 3.59 -9.62
N ASP A 71 12.93 3.56 -10.95
CA ASP A 71 11.65 3.58 -11.63
C ASP A 71 11.04 2.18 -11.71
N LYS A 72 9.83 2.10 -12.27
CA LYS A 72 9.11 0.83 -12.47
C LYS A 72 9.95 -0.21 -13.23
N SER A 73 10.64 0.21 -14.29
CA SER A 73 11.39 -0.70 -15.16
C SER A 73 12.57 -1.33 -14.43
N LYS A 74 13.34 -0.50 -13.73
CA LYS A 74 14.47 -0.98 -12.91
C LYS A 74 13.99 -1.85 -11.75
N PHE A 75 12.96 -1.43 -11.02
CA PHE A 75 12.40 -2.20 -9.90
C PHE A 75 11.99 -3.61 -10.34
N LEU A 76 11.25 -3.74 -11.45
CA LEU A 76 10.84 -5.03 -12.00
C LEU A 76 12.02 -5.86 -12.52
N ALA A 77 13.08 -5.23 -13.02
CA ALA A 77 14.31 -5.90 -13.43
C ALA A 77 15.07 -6.46 -12.23
N ASP A 78 15.18 -5.70 -11.13
CA ASP A 78 15.84 -6.12 -9.89
C ASP A 78 15.15 -7.33 -9.26
N ILE A 79 13.81 -7.37 -9.28
CA ILE A 79 13.04 -8.55 -8.82
C ILE A 79 13.37 -9.80 -9.63
N LYS A 80 13.68 -9.68 -10.92
CA LYS A 80 14.07 -10.80 -11.79
C LYS A 80 15.52 -11.21 -11.65
N ASP A 81 16.38 -10.36 -11.05
CA ASP A 81 17.81 -10.63 -10.94
C ASP A 81 18.02 -12.01 -10.28
N PRO A 82 18.71 -12.96 -10.94
CA PRO A 82 18.97 -14.29 -10.38
C PRO A 82 19.81 -14.25 -9.10
N GLN A 83 20.50 -13.15 -8.83
CA GLN A 83 21.26 -12.95 -7.61
C GLN A 83 20.40 -12.46 -6.43
N PHE A 84 19.19 -11.95 -6.69
CA PHE A 84 18.20 -11.64 -5.68
C PHE A 84 17.46 -12.90 -5.26
N LYS A 85 17.71 -13.36 -4.03
CA LYS A 85 17.16 -14.60 -3.47
C LYS A 85 16.46 -14.31 -2.14
N PRO A 86 15.26 -13.73 -2.17
CA PRO A 86 14.48 -13.51 -0.97
C PRO A 86 14.03 -14.86 -0.39
N ALA A 87 14.12 -14.99 0.94
CA ALA A 87 13.65 -16.17 1.66
C ALA A 87 12.33 -15.92 2.37
N SER A 88 12.13 -14.70 2.86
CA SER A 88 10.88 -14.27 3.49
C SER A 88 10.74 -12.76 3.48
N MET A 89 9.49 -12.29 3.41
CA MET A 89 9.12 -10.90 3.64
C MET A 89 7.81 -10.90 4.43
N ASN A 90 7.84 -10.29 5.61
CA ASN A 90 6.70 -10.21 6.50
C ASN A 90 6.44 -8.74 6.82
N VAL A 91 5.17 -8.36 6.87
CA VAL A 91 4.73 -7.02 7.26
C VAL A 91 3.79 -7.09 8.44
N GLN A 92 3.82 -6.06 9.27
CA GLN A 92 2.96 -5.94 10.45
C GLN A 92 2.65 -4.48 10.78
N GLY A 93 1.62 -4.27 11.60
CA GLY A 93 1.27 -2.93 12.09
C GLY A 93 0.86 -1.96 10.98
N MET A 94 0.36 -2.48 9.86
CA MET A 94 -0.05 -1.64 8.73
C MET A 94 -1.20 -0.70 9.13
N LYS A 95 -1.13 0.53 8.63
CA LYS A 95 -2.17 1.55 8.77
C LYS A 95 -2.37 2.23 7.44
N VAL A 96 -3.63 2.44 7.08
CA VAL A 96 -4.04 3.13 5.86
C VAL A 96 -4.63 4.47 6.21
N THR A 97 -4.22 5.51 5.50
CA THR A 97 -4.81 6.85 5.60
C THR A 97 -5.27 7.31 4.23
N PHE A 98 -6.55 7.65 4.11
CA PHE A 98 -7.14 8.07 2.85
C PHE A 98 -7.11 9.58 2.65
N TYR A 99 -6.80 9.99 1.43
CA TYR A 99 -6.86 11.37 0.94
C TYR A 99 -7.61 11.39 -0.40
N ARG A 100 -8.95 11.30 -0.37
CA ARG A 100 -9.82 11.21 -1.56
C ARG A 100 -9.50 9.95 -2.39
N THR A 101 -8.85 10.13 -3.55
CA THR A 101 -8.43 9.06 -4.46
C THR A 101 -6.99 8.58 -4.21
N THR A 102 -6.38 9.02 -3.12
CA THR A 102 -5.03 8.62 -2.73
C THR A 102 -5.09 7.99 -1.35
N ALA A 103 -4.29 6.97 -1.11
CA ALA A 103 -4.06 6.37 0.19
C ALA A 103 -2.57 6.28 0.48
N VAL A 104 -2.20 6.50 1.73
CA VAL A 104 -0.87 6.25 2.24
C VAL A 104 -0.94 5.05 3.18
N VAL A 105 -0.15 4.02 2.89
CA VAL A 105 0.00 2.84 3.73
C VAL A 105 1.37 2.89 4.39
N ILE A 106 1.40 2.75 5.70
CA ILE A 106 2.64 2.62 6.47
C ILE A 106 2.65 1.29 7.20
N GLY A 107 3.82 0.72 7.42
CA GLY A 107 3.95 -0.51 8.20
C GLY A 107 5.40 -0.80 8.57
N GLU A 108 5.58 -1.87 9.33
CA GLU A 108 6.89 -2.45 9.59
C GLU A 108 7.08 -3.66 8.70
N TYR A 109 8.30 -3.85 8.20
CA TYR A 109 8.68 -5.05 7.47
C TYR A 109 9.88 -5.75 8.10
N ARG A 110 9.94 -7.06 7.92
CA ARG A 110 11.15 -7.85 8.08
C ARG A 110 11.37 -8.69 6.84
N THR A 111 12.52 -8.52 6.22
CA THR A 111 12.91 -9.29 5.04
C THR A 111 14.23 -10.02 5.28
N LYS A 112 14.29 -11.26 4.81
CA LYS A 112 15.48 -12.11 4.87
C LYS A 112 15.76 -12.71 3.50
N GLY A 113 17.03 -12.89 3.20
CA GLY A 113 17.44 -13.50 1.95
C GLY A 113 18.93 -13.37 1.71
N SER A 114 19.30 -13.42 0.43
CA SER A 114 20.65 -13.07 -0.01
C SER A 114 20.59 -12.30 -1.32
N TYR A 115 21.54 -11.40 -1.49
CA TYR A 115 21.77 -10.66 -2.73
C TYR A 115 23.27 -10.69 -3.05
N GLN A 116 23.63 -11.07 -4.26
CA GLN A 116 25.02 -11.22 -4.69
C GLN A 116 25.87 -12.07 -3.71
N GLY A 117 25.27 -13.13 -3.18
CA GLY A 117 25.93 -14.05 -2.24
C GLY A 117 26.03 -13.54 -0.79
N LYS A 118 25.63 -12.30 -0.51
CA LYS A 118 25.60 -11.73 0.85
C LYS A 118 24.22 -11.91 1.46
N THR A 119 24.14 -12.48 2.65
CA THR A 119 22.88 -12.62 3.40
C THR A 119 22.46 -11.30 4.02
N TYR A 120 21.14 -11.08 4.12
CA TYR A 120 20.55 -9.95 4.82
C TYR A 120 19.40 -10.39 5.74
N ASP A 121 19.21 -9.66 6.83
CA ASP A 121 18.04 -9.72 7.73
C ASP A 121 17.74 -8.28 8.13
N HIS A 122 16.85 -7.67 7.38
CA HIS A 122 16.49 -6.27 7.53
C HIS A 122 15.15 -6.15 8.27
N VAL A 123 15.10 -5.23 9.23
CA VAL A 123 13.88 -4.78 9.89
C VAL A 123 13.76 -3.29 9.64
N GLY A 124 12.64 -2.87 9.11
CA GLY A 124 12.45 -1.49 8.69
C GLY A 124 11.00 -1.03 8.72
N ARG A 125 10.80 0.17 8.21
CA ARG A 125 9.47 0.74 7.94
C ARG A 125 9.34 1.06 6.47
N PHE A 126 8.11 0.94 5.98
CA PHE A 126 7.77 1.37 4.64
C PHE A 126 6.66 2.43 4.66
N THR A 127 6.60 3.19 3.59
CA THR A 127 5.54 4.15 3.29
C THR A 127 5.22 4.03 1.81
N ASP A 128 4.04 3.51 1.51
CA ASP A 128 3.58 3.32 0.15
C ASP A 128 2.42 4.25 -0.15
N THR A 129 2.48 4.87 -1.33
CA THR A 129 1.43 5.78 -1.82
C THR A 129 0.66 5.10 -2.93
N TRP A 130 -0.61 4.88 -2.68
CA TRP A 130 -1.56 4.26 -3.60
C TRP A 130 -2.50 5.31 -4.18
N VAL A 131 -2.80 5.20 -5.47
CA VAL A 131 -3.75 6.08 -6.17
C VAL A 131 -4.83 5.24 -6.82
N PHE A 132 -6.10 5.62 -6.60
CA PHE A 132 -7.24 5.01 -7.27
C PHE A 132 -7.45 5.68 -8.62
N GLN A 133 -7.16 4.94 -9.68
CA GLN A 133 -7.30 5.40 -11.07
C GLN A 133 -7.77 4.25 -11.98
N SER A 134 -8.59 4.56 -12.97
CA SER A 134 -9.13 3.55 -13.89
C SER A 134 -9.71 2.33 -13.16
N ASP A 135 -10.54 2.61 -12.12
CA ASP A 135 -11.26 1.64 -11.29
C ASP A 135 -10.39 0.65 -10.49
N LYS A 136 -9.12 0.98 -10.31
CA LYS A 136 -8.20 0.17 -9.50
C LYS A 136 -7.22 1.02 -8.70
N TRP A 137 -6.74 0.47 -7.60
CA TRP A 137 -5.60 1.00 -6.87
C TRP A 137 -4.30 0.59 -7.55
N VAL A 138 -3.37 1.53 -7.66
CA VAL A 138 -1.98 1.26 -8.08
C VAL A 138 -1.04 2.01 -7.15
N CYS A 139 0.06 1.38 -6.76
CA CYS A 139 1.12 2.04 -6.01
C CYS A 139 1.93 2.95 -6.97
N VAL A 140 2.11 4.20 -6.59
CA VAL A 140 2.84 5.18 -7.40
C VAL A 140 4.17 5.58 -6.77
N ALA A 141 4.33 5.37 -5.46
CA ALA A 141 5.59 5.57 -4.77
C ALA A 141 5.72 4.60 -3.60
N SER A 142 6.91 4.05 -3.43
CA SER A 142 7.30 3.25 -2.27
C SER A 142 8.58 3.81 -1.68
N HIS A 143 8.67 3.82 -0.36
CA HIS A 143 9.88 4.19 0.36
C HIS A 143 10.07 3.25 1.54
N SER A 144 11.29 2.74 1.69
CA SER A 144 11.67 1.93 2.83
C SER A 144 12.86 2.55 3.61
N SER A 145 12.93 2.24 4.89
CA SER A 145 14.04 2.65 5.76
C SER A 145 14.30 1.58 6.80
N LEU A 146 15.56 1.39 7.19
CA LEU A 146 15.91 0.48 8.28
C LEU A 146 15.59 1.09 9.64
N LEU A 147 15.10 0.29 10.56
CA LEU A 147 15.04 0.66 11.98
C LEU A 147 16.44 0.60 12.57
N LYS A 148 16.82 1.65 13.28
CA LYS A 148 18.06 1.62 14.07
C LYS A 148 17.91 0.56 15.16
N LYS A 149 18.92 -0.31 15.26
CA LYS A 149 19.05 -1.22 16.40
C LYS A 149 19.43 -0.48 17.65
#